data_f99ac88cd9ef9702a389f0abb06492b2
#
_entry.id   f99ac88cd9ef9702a389f0abb06492b2
#
_cell.length_a   1.000
_cell.length_b   1.000
_cell.length_c   1.000
_cell.angle_alpha   90.00
_cell.angle_beta   90.00
_cell.angle_gamma   90.00
#
_symmetry.space_group_name_H-M   'P 1'
#
loop_
_entity.id
_entity.type
_entity.pdbx_description
1 polymer ?
#
loop_
_entity_poly.entity_id
_entity_poly.type
_entity_poly.pdbx_seq_one_letter_code
_entity_poly.pdbx_strand_id
1 'polypeptide(L)'
;VGCDYCITLDRVPRTLYPEIIANEAQRKEWVRLFAIDEIKGDLATEGYSEPLTEIFLEENPFLVLDTKFFSDEFKHKLVGSMDNVDEQCNGLLINSENFQALELLQEKYREAVKCVYIDPPYNAKSSEILYKNTFKHASWLSLMNDRIALGKELCANDFVETIAIDEVEQERLGQLLSNLYQDEQKVCLSIVHNPRGQQGKNISYIHEFAFFLYPNDKQKFL
;
A
#
# COMPACT_ATOMS: atom_id res chain seq x y z
N VAL A 1 12.55 1.66 15.28
CA VAL A 1 11.49 1.84 14.31
C VAL A 1 10.32 2.46 15.07
N GLY A 2 9.87 3.66 14.69
CA GLY A 2 8.64 4.26 15.22
C GLY A 2 7.43 3.56 14.60
N CYS A 3 6.40 3.30 15.40
CA CYS A 3 5.14 2.74 14.94
C CYS A 3 4.01 3.69 15.32
N ASP A 4 3.16 4.04 14.35
CA ASP A 4 1.95 4.79 14.54
C ASP A 4 0.74 3.99 14.08
N TYR A 5 -0.42 4.30 14.65
CA TYR A 5 -1.65 3.58 14.39
C TYR A 5 -2.71 4.52 13.82
N CYS A 6 -3.39 4.05 12.78
CA CYS A 6 -4.59 4.69 12.25
C CYS A 6 -5.81 3.89 12.71
N ILE A 7 -6.66 4.49 13.54
CA ILE A 7 -7.75 3.81 14.22
C ILE A 7 -9.04 4.60 14.05
N THR A 8 -10.13 3.94 13.68
CA THR A 8 -11.45 4.58 13.59
C THR A 8 -12.02 4.86 14.98
N LEU A 9 -12.76 5.96 15.14
CA LEU A 9 -13.27 6.43 16.44
C LEU A 9 -14.20 5.43 17.13
N ASP A 10 -14.90 4.57 16.39
CA ASP A 10 -15.74 3.51 16.95
C ASP A 10 -14.95 2.51 17.83
N ARG A 11 -13.61 2.46 17.65
CA ARG A 11 -12.70 1.61 18.42
C ARG A 11 -11.94 2.37 19.50
N VAL A 12 -12.14 3.67 19.59
CA VAL A 12 -11.44 4.54 20.55
C VAL A 12 -12.30 4.71 21.81
N PRO A 13 -11.77 4.45 23.02
CA PRO A 13 -12.49 4.69 24.26
C PRO A 13 -12.90 6.16 24.40
N ARG A 14 -14.15 6.41 24.78
CA ARG A 14 -14.68 7.77 25.00
C ARG A 14 -13.89 8.57 26.02
N THR A 15 -13.23 7.90 26.96
CA THR A 15 -12.35 8.55 27.95
C THR A 15 -11.18 9.32 27.34
N LEU A 16 -10.84 9.03 26.07
CA LEU A 16 -9.80 9.71 25.32
C LEU A 16 -10.32 10.87 24.45
N TYR A 17 -11.63 11.02 24.31
CA TYR A 17 -12.25 12.08 23.49
C TYR A 17 -11.83 13.50 23.88
N PRO A 18 -11.70 13.86 25.17
CA PRO A 18 -11.21 15.19 25.53
C PRO A 18 -9.80 15.50 25.00
N GLU A 19 -8.90 14.52 25.00
CA GLU A 19 -7.55 14.69 24.43
C GLU A 19 -7.59 14.81 22.90
N ILE A 20 -8.52 14.10 22.24
CA ILE A 20 -8.72 14.16 20.78
C ILE A 20 -9.28 15.52 20.37
N ILE A 21 -10.30 16.01 21.06
CA ILE A 21 -10.94 17.33 20.84
C ILE A 21 -9.92 18.46 20.96
N ALA A 22 -9.04 18.37 21.95
CA ALA A 22 -7.98 19.36 22.19
C ALA A 22 -6.85 19.30 21.12
N ASN A 23 -6.79 18.25 20.31
CA ASN A 23 -5.71 18.08 19.33
C ASN A 23 -6.02 18.79 18.00
N GLU A 24 -5.46 20.00 17.88
CA GLU A 24 -5.63 20.82 16.66
C GLU A 24 -5.01 20.18 15.40
N ALA A 25 -3.90 19.46 15.55
CA ALA A 25 -3.23 18.82 14.42
C ALA A 25 -4.08 17.70 13.82
N GLN A 26 -4.69 16.86 14.65
CA GLN A 26 -5.64 15.83 14.21
C GLN A 26 -6.88 16.44 13.57
N ARG A 27 -7.45 17.51 14.15
CA ARG A 27 -8.60 18.21 13.56
C ARG A 27 -8.28 18.75 12.16
N LYS A 28 -7.13 19.42 12.01
CA LYS A 28 -6.68 19.94 10.70
C LYS A 28 -6.49 18.82 9.66
N GLU A 29 -5.98 17.67 10.08
CA GLU A 29 -5.85 16.53 9.19
C GLU A 29 -7.21 16.00 8.75
N TRP A 30 -8.20 15.95 9.63
CA TRP A 30 -9.55 15.56 9.28
C TRP A 30 -10.24 16.57 8.33
N VAL A 31 -10.03 17.87 8.53
CA VAL A 31 -10.47 18.90 7.56
C VAL A 31 -9.84 18.64 6.19
N ARG A 32 -8.52 18.41 6.16
CA ARG A 32 -7.78 18.19 4.91
C ARG A 32 -8.21 16.92 4.17
N LEU A 33 -8.45 15.81 4.89
CA LEU A 33 -8.71 14.50 4.29
C LEU A 33 -10.19 14.25 4.02
N PHE A 34 -11.06 14.73 4.91
CA PHE A 34 -12.48 14.36 4.94
C PHE A 34 -13.41 15.54 4.84
N ALA A 35 -12.88 16.77 4.72
CA ALA A 35 -13.65 18.01 4.65
C ALA A 35 -14.72 18.11 5.79
N ILE A 36 -14.33 17.76 7.02
CA ILE A 36 -15.26 17.74 8.15
C ILE A 36 -15.86 19.11 8.45
N ASP A 37 -15.19 20.20 8.10
CA ASP A 37 -15.64 21.59 8.22
C ASP A 37 -16.84 21.91 7.30
N GLU A 38 -17.13 21.08 6.32
CA GLU A 38 -18.32 21.17 5.47
C GLU A 38 -19.55 20.45 6.06
N ILE A 39 -19.37 19.66 7.14
CA ILE A 39 -20.47 18.95 7.81
C ILE A 39 -21.38 19.95 8.53
N LYS A 40 -22.61 20.07 8.04
CA LYS A 40 -23.63 20.92 8.63
C LYS A 40 -24.52 20.11 9.57
N GLY A 41 -24.70 20.63 10.78
CA GLY A 41 -25.67 20.07 11.70
C GLY A 41 -27.12 20.33 11.25
N ASP A 42 -28.03 19.53 11.78
CA ASP A 42 -29.47 19.68 11.63
C ASP A 42 -30.19 19.59 13.01
N LEU A 43 -31.49 19.31 13.03
CA LEU A 43 -32.26 19.17 14.28
C LEU A 43 -31.87 17.92 15.10
N ALA A 44 -31.18 16.97 14.51
CA ALA A 44 -30.82 15.65 15.11
C ALA A 44 -29.33 15.43 15.24
N THR A 45 -28.49 16.12 14.46
CA THR A 45 -27.02 15.93 14.39
C THR A 45 -26.27 17.22 14.61
N GLU A 46 -25.10 17.12 15.25
CA GLU A 46 -24.21 18.26 15.39
C GLU A 46 -23.36 18.46 14.11
N GLY A 47 -23.25 19.72 13.70
CA GLY A 47 -22.30 20.11 12.66
C GLY A 47 -20.90 20.33 13.20
N TYR A 48 -19.98 20.61 12.31
CA TYR A 48 -18.63 21.02 12.66
C TYR A 48 -18.61 22.26 13.54
N SER A 49 -17.76 22.24 14.54
CA SER A 49 -17.49 23.38 15.44
C SER A 49 -16.03 23.45 15.83
N GLU A 50 -15.57 24.61 16.28
CA GLU A 50 -14.23 24.79 16.83
C GLU A 50 -14.33 25.34 18.27
N PRO A 51 -13.93 24.53 19.28
CA PRO A 51 -13.46 23.14 19.20
C PRO A 51 -14.56 22.16 18.78
N LEU A 52 -14.15 20.94 18.37
CA LEU A 52 -15.10 19.83 18.16
C LEU A 52 -15.77 19.45 19.48
N THR A 53 -16.91 18.81 19.42
CA THR A 53 -17.63 18.28 20.58
C THR A 53 -17.50 16.76 20.69
N GLU A 54 -17.79 16.20 21.87
CA GLU A 54 -17.86 14.73 22.03
C GLU A 54 -18.98 14.14 21.17
N ILE A 55 -20.11 14.83 21.05
CA ILE A 55 -21.24 14.41 20.22
C ILE A 55 -20.83 14.31 18.75
N PHE A 56 -20.11 15.33 18.25
CA PHE A 56 -19.59 15.29 16.87
C PHE A 56 -18.70 14.04 16.64
N LEU A 57 -17.84 13.65 17.58
CA LEU A 57 -17.03 12.47 17.46
C LEU A 57 -17.87 11.17 17.49
N GLU A 58 -18.90 11.11 18.33
CA GLU A 58 -19.83 9.98 18.42
C GLU A 58 -20.67 9.81 17.13
N GLU A 59 -21.07 10.89 16.52
CA GLU A 59 -21.83 10.89 15.26
C GLU A 59 -20.97 10.58 14.04
N ASN A 60 -19.64 10.69 14.16
CA ASN A 60 -18.67 10.43 13.10
C ASN A 60 -17.70 9.27 13.46
N PRO A 61 -18.22 8.08 13.77
CA PRO A 61 -17.43 6.96 14.33
C PRO A 61 -16.35 6.40 13.38
N PHE A 62 -16.43 6.70 12.08
CA PHE A 62 -15.49 6.24 11.07
C PHE A 62 -14.38 7.25 10.73
N LEU A 63 -14.34 8.39 11.41
CA LEU A 63 -13.17 9.26 11.33
C LEU A 63 -11.94 8.53 11.84
N VAL A 64 -10.83 8.63 11.10
CA VAL A 64 -9.59 7.92 11.41
C VAL A 64 -8.70 8.82 12.26
N LEU A 65 -8.45 8.39 13.48
CA LEU A 65 -7.43 8.97 14.35
C LEU A 65 -6.06 8.44 13.94
N ASP A 66 -5.06 9.33 13.82
CA ASP A 66 -3.67 8.97 13.54
C ASP A 66 -2.80 9.30 14.76
N THR A 67 -2.24 8.29 15.38
CA THR A 67 -1.48 8.44 16.62
C THR A 67 -0.20 9.27 16.47
N LYS A 68 0.28 9.50 15.24
CA LYS A 68 1.43 10.38 15.00
C LYS A 68 1.22 11.82 15.48
N PHE A 69 -0.04 12.25 15.63
CA PHE A 69 -0.39 13.58 16.12
C PHE A 69 -0.47 13.68 17.65
N PHE A 70 -0.28 12.56 18.36
CA PHE A 70 -0.44 12.46 19.80
C PHE A 70 0.87 12.09 20.51
N SER A 71 0.89 12.29 21.81
CA SER A 71 2.02 11.87 22.66
C SER A 71 2.11 10.34 22.78
N ASP A 72 3.29 9.84 23.13
CA ASP A 72 3.47 8.41 23.42
C ASP A 72 2.59 7.94 24.59
N GLU A 73 2.30 8.81 25.56
CA GLU A 73 1.39 8.50 26.66
C GLU A 73 -0.03 8.23 26.15
N PHE A 74 -0.56 9.08 25.26
CA PHE A 74 -1.86 8.87 24.62
C PHE A 74 -1.87 7.57 23.81
N LYS A 75 -0.83 7.35 23.00
CA LYS A 75 -0.67 6.14 22.20
C LYS A 75 -0.70 4.89 23.09
N HIS A 76 0.03 4.88 24.20
CA HIS A 76 0.04 3.76 25.13
C HIS A 76 -1.32 3.53 25.79
N LYS A 77 -2.04 4.58 26.19
CA LYS A 77 -3.41 4.47 26.72
C LYS A 77 -4.36 3.84 25.69
N LEU A 78 -4.29 4.32 24.43
CA LEU A 78 -5.15 3.84 23.35
C LEU A 78 -4.87 2.37 23.03
N VAL A 79 -3.60 2.01 22.77
CA VAL A 79 -3.19 0.64 22.46
C VAL A 79 -3.46 -0.31 23.64
N GLY A 80 -3.19 0.15 24.88
CA GLY A 80 -3.46 -0.61 26.10
C GLY A 80 -4.95 -0.86 26.39
N SER A 81 -5.86 -0.12 25.74
CA SER A 81 -7.31 -0.34 25.83
C SER A 81 -7.84 -1.39 24.86
N MET A 82 -7.00 -1.88 23.95
CA MET A 82 -7.37 -2.85 22.91
C MET A 82 -6.87 -4.24 23.29
N ASP A 83 -7.74 -5.24 23.16
CA ASP A 83 -7.35 -6.63 23.26
C ASP A 83 -6.68 -7.06 21.94
N ASN A 84 -5.46 -7.58 22.01
CA ASN A 84 -4.72 -8.15 20.88
C ASN A 84 -4.70 -7.24 19.61
N VAL A 85 -3.97 -6.12 19.71
CA VAL A 85 -3.85 -5.12 18.61
C VAL A 85 -3.41 -5.75 17.30
N ASP A 86 -2.53 -6.74 17.34
CA ASP A 86 -2.03 -7.43 16.13
C ASP A 86 -3.11 -8.17 15.35
N GLU A 87 -4.07 -8.79 16.03
CA GLU A 87 -5.21 -9.46 15.38
C GLU A 87 -6.26 -8.47 14.89
N GLN A 88 -6.37 -7.32 15.52
CA GLN A 88 -7.29 -6.26 15.12
C GLN A 88 -6.74 -5.39 14.00
N CYS A 89 -5.43 -5.43 13.75
CA CYS A 89 -4.77 -4.67 12.69
C CYS A 89 -5.06 -5.33 11.33
N ASN A 90 -5.79 -4.62 10.47
CA ASN A 90 -6.19 -5.11 9.14
C ASN A 90 -5.38 -4.50 8.00
N GLY A 91 -4.36 -3.73 8.29
CA GLY A 91 -3.46 -3.13 7.31
C GLY A 91 -2.13 -2.71 7.92
N LEU A 92 -1.09 -2.76 7.11
CA LEU A 92 0.27 -2.33 7.46
C LEU A 92 0.82 -1.44 6.35
N LEU A 93 1.23 -0.22 6.68
CA LEU A 93 1.93 0.69 5.78
C LEU A 93 3.36 0.87 6.28
N ILE A 94 4.34 0.53 5.44
CA ILE A 94 5.76 0.65 5.77
C ILE A 94 6.38 1.75 4.92
N ASN A 95 6.87 2.80 5.56
CA ASN A 95 7.67 3.83 4.91
C ASN A 95 9.15 3.52 5.07
N SER A 96 9.73 2.84 4.09
CA SER A 96 11.12 2.38 4.10
C SER A 96 11.64 2.22 2.67
N GLU A 97 12.94 1.97 2.53
CA GLU A 97 13.48 1.39 1.31
C GLU A 97 12.86 0.00 1.12
N ASN A 98 12.47 -0.32 -0.12
CA ASN A 98 11.67 -1.51 -0.42
C ASN A 98 12.33 -2.82 0.03
N PHE A 99 13.64 -3.00 -0.23
CA PHE A 99 14.37 -4.21 0.17
C PHE A 99 14.35 -4.40 1.69
N GLN A 100 14.59 -3.32 2.45
CA GLN A 100 14.54 -3.36 3.92
C GLN A 100 13.14 -3.65 4.45
N ALA A 101 12.10 -3.12 3.79
CA ALA A 101 10.71 -3.43 4.14
C ALA A 101 10.39 -4.91 3.93
N LEU A 102 10.82 -5.49 2.81
CA LEU A 102 10.63 -6.92 2.50
C LEU A 102 11.35 -7.82 3.50
N GLU A 103 12.57 -7.45 3.92
CA GLU A 103 13.31 -8.15 4.98
C GLU A 103 12.55 -8.15 6.32
N LEU A 104 12.03 -7.00 6.72
CA LEU A 104 11.24 -6.88 7.96
C LEU A 104 9.96 -7.73 7.92
N LEU A 105 9.33 -7.85 6.76
CA LEU A 105 8.11 -8.64 6.59
C LEU A 105 8.35 -10.14 6.72
N GLN A 106 9.58 -10.65 6.48
CA GLN A 106 9.89 -12.07 6.54
C GLN A 106 9.59 -12.69 7.91
N GLU A 107 9.78 -11.94 8.98
CA GLU A 107 9.56 -12.46 10.33
C GLU A 107 8.09 -12.86 10.58
N LYS A 108 7.14 -12.07 10.06
CA LYS A 108 5.71 -12.26 10.33
C LYS A 108 4.93 -12.87 9.17
N TYR A 109 5.35 -12.62 7.92
CA TYR A 109 4.53 -12.89 6.72
C TYR A 109 5.17 -13.89 5.76
N ARG A 110 6.25 -14.59 6.13
CA ARG A 110 6.85 -15.67 5.30
C ARG A 110 5.80 -16.72 4.97
N GLU A 111 5.69 -17.09 3.69
CA GLU A 111 4.74 -18.09 3.18
C GLU A 111 3.25 -17.81 3.51
N ALA A 112 2.88 -16.54 3.75
CA ALA A 112 1.54 -16.18 4.20
C ALA A 112 0.78 -15.28 3.22
N VAL A 113 1.47 -14.60 2.29
CA VAL A 113 0.88 -13.62 1.39
C VAL A 113 0.26 -14.32 0.18
N LYS A 114 -1.04 -14.15 -0.03
CA LYS A 114 -1.78 -14.79 -1.12
C LYS A 114 -1.88 -13.95 -2.38
N CYS A 115 -1.78 -12.63 -2.27
CA CYS A 115 -1.86 -11.74 -3.42
C CYS A 115 -0.76 -10.68 -3.32
N VAL A 116 0.03 -10.57 -4.37
CA VAL A 116 1.07 -9.55 -4.52
C VAL A 116 0.78 -8.74 -5.76
N TYR A 117 0.82 -7.41 -5.65
CA TYR A 117 0.78 -6.51 -6.80
C TYR A 117 2.00 -5.59 -6.75
N ILE A 118 2.74 -5.54 -7.84
CA ILE A 118 3.92 -4.69 -7.99
C ILE A 118 3.74 -3.79 -9.21
N ASP A 119 3.98 -2.50 -9.00
CA ASP A 119 4.10 -1.49 -10.04
C ASP A 119 5.50 -0.87 -9.94
N PRO A 120 6.54 -1.53 -10.51
CA PRO A 120 7.92 -1.09 -10.37
C PRO A 120 8.20 0.11 -11.28
N PRO A 121 9.30 0.85 -11.04
CA PRO A 121 9.74 1.84 -12.02
C PRO A 121 10.05 1.16 -13.35
N TYR A 122 9.40 1.60 -14.44
CA TYR A 122 9.46 0.97 -15.75
C TYR A 122 10.79 1.21 -16.51
N ASN A 123 11.69 2.00 -15.92
CA ASN A 123 12.96 2.35 -16.55
C ASN A 123 12.83 3.13 -17.86
N ALA A 124 11.63 3.66 -18.12
CA ALA A 124 11.36 4.57 -19.25
C ALA A 124 11.94 5.98 -18.98
N LYS A 125 12.01 6.80 -20.02
CA LYS A 125 12.56 8.17 -19.90
C LYS A 125 11.85 9.05 -18.88
N SER A 126 10.56 8.81 -18.64
CA SER A 126 9.75 9.55 -17.67
C SER A 126 9.90 9.03 -16.22
N SER A 127 10.44 7.84 -16.05
CA SER A 127 10.60 7.15 -14.77
C SER A 127 12.00 6.55 -14.60
N GLU A 128 13.01 7.23 -15.11
CA GLU A 128 14.40 6.77 -15.01
C GLU A 128 14.88 6.75 -13.57
N ILE A 129 15.37 5.59 -13.14
CA ILE A 129 16.17 5.49 -11.93
C ILE A 129 17.58 6.02 -12.27
N LEU A 130 18.10 6.92 -11.42
CA LEU A 130 19.45 7.45 -11.58
C LEU A 130 20.49 6.36 -11.31
N TYR A 131 20.95 5.72 -12.37
CA TYR A 131 22.06 4.76 -12.30
C TYR A 131 23.40 5.48 -12.54
N LYS A 132 24.40 5.06 -11.78
CA LYS A 132 25.72 5.66 -11.81
C LYS A 132 26.51 5.39 -13.10
N ASN A 133 26.04 4.46 -13.96
CA ASN A 133 26.76 3.97 -15.15
C ASN A 133 25.83 3.66 -16.32
N THR A 134 26.41 3.38 -17.49
CA THR A 134 25.77 3.01 -18.76
C THR A 134 25.01 1.65 -18.75
N PHE A 135 25.04 0.88 -17.66
CA PHE A 135 24.38 -0.43 -17.54
C PHE A 135 22.94 -0.33 -17.05
N LYS A 136 22.16 0.55 -17.62
CA LYS A 136 20.79 0.86 -17.22
C LYS A 136 19.92 -0.39 -17.05
N HIS A 137 19.86 -1.26 -18.08
CA HIS A 137 19.04 -2.47 -18.06
C HIS A 137 19.56 -3.53 -17.05
N ALA A 138 20.87 -3.74 -16.98
CA ALA A 138 21.47 -4.70 -16.06
C ALA A 138 21.27 -4.28 -14.59
N SER A 139 21.44 -2.98 -14.29
CA SER A 139 21.20 -2.45 -12.94
C SER A 139 19.74 -2.55 -12.54
N TRP A 140 18.83 -2.30 -13.47
CA TRP A 140 17.38 -2.46 -13.25
C TRP A 140 17.02 -3.94 -12.99
N LEU A 141 17.55 -4.86 -13.80
CA LEU A 141 17.35 -6.30 -13.60
C LEU A 141 17.89 -6.78 -12.25
N SER A 142 19.06 -6.30 -11.82
CA SER A 142 19.62 -6.64 -10.50
C SER A 142 18.71 -6.14 -9.38
N LEU A 143 18.22 -4.90 -9.48
CA LEU A 143 17.27 -4.32 -8.53
C LEU A 143 15.98 -5.15 -8.44
N MET A 144 15.42 -5.53 -9.58
CA MET A 144 14.20 -6.33 -9.64
C MET A 144 14.42 -7.76 -9.12
N ASN A 145 15.54 -8.40 -9.51
CA ASN A 145 15.87 -9.75 -9.07
C ASN A 145 15.85 -9.87 -7.55
N ASP A 146 16.56 -8.99 -6.86
CA ASP A 146 16.69 -9.08 -5.40
C ASP A 146 15.35 -8.88 -4.69
N ARG A 147 14.53 -7.97 -5.18
CA ARG A 147 13.22 -7.65 -4.58
C ARG A 147 12.16 -8.69 -4.88
N ILE A 148 12.11 -9.19 -6.11
CA ILE A 148 11.16 -10.24 -6.49
C ILE A 148 11.51 -11.55 -5.79
N ALA A 149 12.79 -11.92 -5.73
CA ALA A 149 13.24 -13.13 -5.02
C ALA A 149 12.86 -13.09 -3.53
N LEU A 150 13.08 -11.95 -2.88
CA LEU A 150 12.71 -11.76 -1.47
C LEU A 150 11.19 -11.70 -1.27
N GLY A 151 10.46 -11.06 -2.20
CA GLY A 151 9.00 -11.02 -2.20
C GLY A 151 8.38 -12.41 -2.37
N LYS A 152 8.98 -13.26 -3.21
CA LYS A 152 8.54 -14.65 -3.42
C LYS A 152 8.56 -15.47 -2.13
N GLU A 153 9.50 -15.22 -1.21
CA GLU A 153 9.57 -15.91 0.08
C GLU A 153 8.37 -15.57 1.00
N LEU A 154 7.69 -14.45 0.76
CA LEU A 154 6.47 -14.09 1.48
C LEU A 154 5.24 -14.83 0.94
N CYS A 155 5.28 -15.31 -0.32
CA CYS A 155 4.14 -15.88 -0.99
C CYS A 155 3.71 -17.21 -0.38
N ALA A 156 2.41 -17.36 -0.14
CA ALA A 156 1.79 -18.63 0.25
C ALA A 156 1.80 -19.64 -0.92
N ASN A 157 1.53 -20.90 -0.63
CA ASN A 157 1.50 -21.94 -1.66
C ASN A 157 0.39 -21.73 -2.73
N ASP A 158 -0.65 -20.94 -2.40
CA ASP A 158 -1.79 -20.62 -3.26
C ASP A 158 -1.80 -19.14 -3.71
N PHE A 159 -0.63 -18.57 -3.95
CA PHE A 159 -0.44 -17.16 -4.26
C PHE A 159 -0.80 -16.79 -5.71
N VAL A 160 -1.08 -15.51 -5.91
CA VAL A 160 -1.05 -14.85 -7.22
C VAL A 160 -0.20 -13.59 -7.11
N GLU A 161 0.80 -13.47 -7.97
CA GLU A 161 1.59 -12.25 -8.08
C GLU A 161 1.34 -11.59 -9.43
N THR A 162 1.13 -10.28 -9.41
CA THR A 162 0.93 -9.46 -10.61
C THR A 162 1.98 -8.37 -10.66
N ILE A 163 2.69 -8.26 -11.78
CA ILE A 163 3.73 -7.25 -12.00
C ILE A 163 3.38 -6.46 -13.26
N ALA A 164 3.06 -5.17 -13.08
CA ALA A 164 2.85 -4.25 -14.19
C ALA A 164 4.17 -3.82 -14.81
N ILE A 165 4.21 -3.59 -16.13
CA ILE A 165 5.41 -3.15 -16.86
C ILE A 165 5.03 -2.56 -18.23
N ASP A 166 5.83 -1.62 -18.73
CA ASP A 166 5.75 -1.13 -20.11
C ASP A 166 6.61 -1.96 -21.08
N GLU A 167 6.64 -1.53 -22.35
CA GLU A 167 7.37 -2.21 -23.42
C GLU A 167 8.91 -2.15 -23.26
N VAL A 168 9.43 -1.22 -22.44
CA VAL A 168 10.89 -0.99 -22.34
C VAL A 168 11.62 -2.17 -21.71
N GLU A 169 11.05 -2.72 -20.65
CA GLU A 169 11.67 -3.81 -19.88
C GLU A 169 10.83 -5.10 -19.86
N GLN A 170 9.70 -5.16 -20.56
CA GLN A 170 8.79 -6.30 -20.56
C GLN A 170 9.49 -7.61 -20.91
N GLU A 171 10.28 -7.64 -21.98
CA GLU A 171 10.95 -8.86 -22.45
C GLU A 171 12.00 -9.34 -21.42
N ARG A 172 12.78 -8.40 -20.86
CA ARG A 172 13.83 -8.71 -19.86
C ARG A 172 13.24 -9.18 -18.55
N LEU A 173 12.16 -8.51 -18.10
CA LEU A 173 11.41 -8.94 -16.93
C LEU A 173 10.85 -10.35 -17.15
N GLY A 174 10.29 -10.63 -18.32
CA GLY A 174 9.79 -11.94 -18.66
C GLY A 174 10.84 -13.05 -18.57
N GLN A 175 12.08 -12.78 -18.99
CA GLN A 175 13.21 -13.71 -18.86
C GLN A 175 13.64 -13.88 -17.39
N LEU A 176 13.73 -12.80 -16.63
CA LEU A 176 14.04 -12.84 -15.20
C LEU A 176 13.02 -13.68 -14.44
N LEU A 177 11.73 -13.44 -14.67
CA LEU A 177 10.64 -14.19 -14.04
C LEU A 177 10.68 -15.68 -14.39
N SER A 178 11.07 -16.07 -15.62
CA SER A 178 11.25 -17.48 -15.98
C SER A 178 12.37 -18.16 -15.21
N ASN A 179 13.38 -17.41 -14.77
CA ASN A 179 14.46 -17.94 -13.95
C ASN A 179 14.08 -18.05 -12.47
N LEU A 180 13.31 -17.09 -11.94
CA LEU A 180 12.90 -17.06 -10.53
C LEU A 180 11.72 -18.00 -10.24
N TYR A 181 10.81 -18.20 -11.22
CA TYR A 181 9.57 -18.96 -11.11
C TYR A 181 9.61 -20.15 -12.08
N GLN A 182 10.42 -21.16 -11.74
CA GLN A 182 10.63 -22.33 -12.61
C GLN A 182 9.48 -23.34 -12.54
N ASP A 183 8.86 -23.45 -11.39
CA ASP A 183 7.78 -24.41 -11.10
C ASP A 183 6.37 -23.80 -11.18
N GLU A 184 6.30 -22.48 -11.40
CA GLU A 184 5.05 -21.72 -11.44
C GLU A 184 4.63 -21.40 -12.89
N GLN A 185 3.34 -21.13 -13.07
CA GLN A 185 2.81 -20.60 -14.33
C GLN A 185 3.11 -19.11 -14.44
N LYS A 186 3.48 -18.71 -15.66
CA LYS A 186 3.68 -17.30 -16.01
C LYS A 186 2.85 -16.95 -17.23
N VAL A 187 1.97 -15.97 -17.08
CA VAL A 187 1.15 -15.42 -18.18
C VAL A 187 1.45 -13.93 -18.31
N CYS A 188 1.63 -13.44 -19.53
CA CYS A 188 1.75 -12.03 -19.83
C CYS A 188 0.52 -11.56 -20.59
N LEU A 189 -0.19 -10.58 -20.06
CA LEU A 189 -1.35 -9.96 -20.69
C LEU A 189 -1.03 -8.54 -21.15
N SER A 190 -1.58 -8.16 -22.31
CA SER A 190 -1.59 -6.77 -22.76
C SER A 190 -2.81 -6.05 -22.16
N ILE A 191 -2.57 -4.94 -21.49
CA ILE A 191 -3.59 -4.14 -20.83
C ILE A 191 -3.77 -2.83 -21.62
N VAL A 192 -4.96 -2.56 -22.12
CA VAL A 192 -5.25 -1.29 -22.79
C VAL A 192 -5.21 -0.17 -21.75
N HIS A 193 -4.16 0.66 -21.78
CA HIS A 193 -3.96 1.76 -20.84
C HIS A 193 -4.48 3.08 -21.42
N ASN A 194 -4.13 3.41 -22.65
CA ASN A 194 -4.54 4.66 -23.29
C ASN A 194 -5.11 4.40 -24.70
N PRO A 195 -6.43 4.32 -24.86
CA PRO A 195 -7.06 4.06 -26.18
C PRO A 195 -6.73 5.10 -27.26
N ARG A 196 -6.30 6.30 -26.88
CA ARG A 196 -5.87 7.37 -27.83
C ARG A 196 -4.44 7.18 -28.29
N GLY A 197 -3.69 6.26 -27.70
CA GLY A 197 -2.29 5.98 -27.95
C GLY A 197 -1.33 7.02 -27.36
N GLN A 198 -0.15 6.56 -27.00
CA GLN A 198 1.00 7.42 -26.77
C GLN A 198 1.78 7.56 -28.07
N GLN A 199 2.16 8.78 -28.45
CA GLN A 199 2.90 9.01 -29.69
C GLN A 199 4.32 8.42 -29.58
N GLY A 200 4.51 7.26 -30.18
CA GLY A 200 5.82 6.77 -30.59
C GLY A 200 6.34 7.50 -31.83
N LYS A 201 7.61 7.32 -32.18
CA LYS A 201 8.19 7.95 -33.39
C LYS A 201 7.52 7.53 -34.69
N ASN A 202 7.08 6.27 -34.79
CA ASN A 202 6.50 5.69 -36.03
C ASN A 202 5.19 4.92 -35.75
N ILE A 203 5.02 4.34 -34.57
CA ILE A 203 3.86 3.55 -34.18
C ILE A 203 3.42 4.01 -32.79
N SER A 204 2.11 4.21 -32.60
CA SER A 204 1.54 4.59 -31.31
C SER A 204 1.24 3.32 -30.49
N TYR A 205 1.58 3.34 -29.21
CA TYR A 205 1.24 2.29 -28.26
C TYR A 205 -0.04 2.65 -27.53
N ILE A 206 -0.91 1.65 -27.32
CA ILE A 206 -2.19 1.81 -26.60
C ILE A 206 -2.25 0.94 -25.35
N HIS A 207 -1.23 0.13 -25.10
CA HIS A 207 -1.23 -0.88 -24.04
C HIS A 207 0.07 -0.88 -23.26
N GLU A 208 -0.03 -1.40 -22.06
CA GLU A 208 1.05 -1.84 -21.18
C GLU A 208 0.91 -3.35 -20.95
N PHE A 209 1.75 -3.93 -20.13
CA PHE A 209 1.74 -5.35 -19.86
C PHE A 209 1.57 -5.64 -18.37
N ALA A 210 0.98 -6.78 -18.06
CA ALA A 210 0.98 -7.34 -16.73
C ALA A 210 1.38 -8.82 -16.78
N PHE A 211 2.41 -9.18 -16.02
CA PHE A 211 2.74 -10.57 -15.75
C PHE A 211 1.92 -11.07 -14.58
N PHE A 212 1.36 -12.28 -14.74
CA PHE A 212 0.69 -13.02 -13.69
C PHE A 212 1.48 -14.30 -13.42
N LEU A 213 1.81 -14.51 -12.15
CA LEU A 213 2.56 -15.65 -11.65
C LEU A 213 1.70 -16.37 -10.62
N TYR A 214 1.57 -17.67 -10.74
CA TYR A 214 0.76 -18.48 -9.84
C TYR A 214 1.25 -19.94 -9.85
N PRO A 215 0.94 -20.74 -8.81
CA PRO A 215 1.35 -22.14 -8.73
C PRO A 215 0.85 -22.98 -9.90
N ASN A 216 1.64 -23.96 -10.31
CA ASN A 216 1.31 -24.88 -11.39
C ASN A 216 0.25 -25.93 -11.01
N ASP A 217 -0.41 -25.76 -9.86
CA ASP A 217 -1.46 -26.68 -9.43
C ASP A 217 -2.74 -26.44 -10.24
N LYS A 218 -3.43 -27.54 -10.59
CA LYS A 218 -4.60 -27.56 -11.48
C LYS A 218 -5.86 -26.94 -10.91
N GLN A 219 -5.79 -26.31 -9.75
CA GLN A 219 -6.93 -25.61 -9.17
C GLN A 219 -7.19 -24.32 -9.95
N LYS A 220 -8.39 -24.20 -10.51
CA LYS A 220 -8.84 -22.99 -11.18
C LYS A 220 -9.02 -21.88 -10.13
N PHE A 221 -8.35 -20.76 -10.32
CA PHE A 221 -8.63 -19.51 -9.63
C PHE A 221 -9.93 -18.90 -10.19
N LEU A 222 -11.09 -19.46 -9.88
CA LEU A 222 -12.41 -18.93 -10.23
C LEU A 222 -13.36 -19.15 -9.07
#